data_a3c2d2d199b90a773a664e0d08f41617
#
_entry.id   a3c2d2d199b90a773a664e0d08f41617
#
_cell.length_a   1.000
_cell.length_b   1.000
_cell.length_c   1.000
_cell.angle_alpha   90.00
_cell.angle_beta   90.00
_cell.angle_gamma   90.00
#
_symmetry.space_group_name_H-M   'P 1'
#
loop_
_entity.id
_entity.type
_entity.pdbx_description
1 polymer ?
#
loop_
_entity_poly.entity_id
_entity_poly.type
_entity_poly.pdbx_seq_one_letter_code
_entity_poly.pdbx_strand_id
1 'polypeptide(L)'
;MLFGCDNQGLLQRILALTNQSFANPSTTMAPDWDIVQAIVQTFRLLPVMPAITHVKGHQDDNAAIENLSILARSNCAADKLATTHNRLRGKKCSSVPRIAGNPIQLHINGETINSKYEQAIRFAASAPAIIKQIMRRNDWNDETFHSVDWEAQRIAANRRYGERVHIVKLCHDILPTGKMVNRYDKLTPHECIHCQSPYEDRDHILRCEHSTRKAWRDKFITDLMARCESLKTRPILQDILIHGLKRWFRLELDLPVTGYPLITHDLINAQNAIGWRQIFNGRMCTEWADLQGKWLRQISNDSKKLSGQLWTSAITGRTWTSWQTLWELRNGDVHGRDENTRQIATMLKVKRELTEIYKLKGKVMPVDAPAFRASVAAHIAATPGVDDLQNWLTLYKTNLQSSAIEAAKYGVQGIADIRDWLLGAGIPRHVDPNV
;
A
#
# COMPACT_ATOMS: atom_id res chain seq x y z
N MET A 1 -47.79 17.49 -14.19
CA MET A 1 -47.01 16.47 -13.44
C MET A 1 -45.75 17.12 -12.85
N LEU A 2 -45.37 16.77 -11.64
CA LEU A 2 -44.19 17.32 -10.99
C LEU A 2 -43.19 16.18 -10.69
N PHE A 3 -41.92 16.38 -11.08
CA PHE A 3 -40.83 15.44 -10.82
C PHE A 3 -39.82 16.07 -9.86
N GLY A 4 -39.68 15.49 -8.66
CA GLY A 4 -38.78 15.94 -7.64
C GLY A 4 -37.59 14.97 -7.47
N CYS A 5 -36.37 15.51 -7.35
CA CYS A 5 -35.18 14.70 -7.09
C CYS A 5 -34.19 15.52 -6.24
N ASP A 6 -33.46 14.86 -5.34
CA ASP A 6 -32.45 15.47 -4.48
C ASP A 6 -31.07 15.58 -5.14
N ASN A 7 -30.86 14.92 -6.28
CA ASN A 7 -29.61 15.01 -7.02
C ASN A 7 -29.66 16.13 -8.08
N GLN A 8 -29.16 17.31 -7.68
CA GLN A 8 -29.15 18.49 -8.56
C GLN A 8 -28.34 18.25 -9.85
N GLY A 9 -27.25 17.47 -9.81
CA GLY A 9 -26.45 17.14 -10.99
C GLY A 9 -27.23 16.26 -11.98
N LEU A 10 -28.04 15.31 -11.49
CA LEU A 10 -28.93 14.51 -12.32
C LEU A 10 -29.98 15.39 -13.00
N LEU A 11 -30.61 16.30 -12.27
CA LEU A 11 -31.62 17.21 -12.82
C LEU A 11 -31.04 18.09 -13.95
N GLN A 12 -29.85 18.65 -13.76
CA GLN A 12 -29.17 19.44 -14.79
C GLN A 12 -28.89 18.62 -16.06
N ARG A 13 -28.44 17.37 -15.88
CA ARG A 13 -28.21 16.46 -17.02
C ARG A 13 -29.49 16.12 -17.77
N ILE A 14 -30.59 15.82 -17.05
CA ILE A 14 -31.89 15.54 -17.64
C ILE A 14 -32.38 16.77 -18.46
N LEU A 15 -32.32 17.97 -17.89
CA LEU A 15 -32.72 19.20 -18.53
C LEU A 15 -31.91 19.47 -19.83
N ALA A 16 -30.58 19.31 -19.73
CA ALA A 16 -29.69 19.49 -20.88
C ALA A 16 -30.02 18.53 -22.03
N LEU A 17 -30.30 17.26 -21.72
CA LEU A 17 -30.60 16.23 -22.71
C LEU A 17 -32.04 16.31 -23.25
N THR A 18 -32.99 16.80 -22.48
CA THR A 18 -34.36 16.98 -22.91
C THR A 18 -34.45 18.04 -24.02
N ASN A 19 -33.59 19.06 -23.93
CA ASN A 19 -33.51 20.15 -24.90
C ASN A 19 -32.69 19.83 -26.17
N GLN A 20 -32.02 18.67 -26.23
CA GLN A 20 -31.21 18.24 -27.37
C GLN A 20 -32.01 17.26 -28.26
N SER A 21 -31.94 17.44 -29.57
CA SER A 21 -32.65 16.57 -30.54
C SER A 21 -32.06 15.17 -30.62
N PHE A 22 -30.76 15.02 -30.37
CA PHE A 22 -30.03 13.74 -30.40
C PHE A 22 -29.02 13.64 -29.26
N ALA A 23 -28.86 12.42 -28.74
CA ALA A 23 -27.79 12.13 -27.79
C ALA A 23 -26.43 12.26 -28.47
N ASN A 24 -25.55 13.08 -27.92
CA ASN A 24 -24.18 13.15 -28.40
C ASN A 24 -23.47 11.83 -28.06
N PRO A 25 -22.88 11.10 -29.03
CA PRO A 25 -22.14 9.85 -28.76
C PRO A 25 -21.07 9.97 -27.71
N SER A 26 -20.43 11.14 -27.54
CA SER A 26 -19.41 11.39 -26.53
C SER A 26 -19.94 11.33 -25.10
N THR A 27 -21.25 11.41 -24.89
CA THR A 27 -21.87 11.36 -23.54
C THR A 27 -22.22 9.94 -23.11
N THR A 28 -22.17 8.95 -24.02
CA THR A 28 -22.52 7.54 -23.72
C THR A 28 -21.61 6.89 -22.67
N MET A 29 -20.42 7.43 -22.46
CA MET A 29 -19.49 7.00 -21.39
C MET A 29 -19.61 7.85 -20.12
N ALA A 30 -20.54 8.77 -20.05
CA ALA A 30 -20.80 9.52 -18.81
C ALA A 30 -21.39 8.58 -17.74
N PRO A 31 -21.08 8.78 -16.46
CA PRO A 31 -21.60 7.95 -15.37
C PRO A 31 -23.14 7.88 -15.42
N ASP A 32 -23.69 6.66 -15.24
CA ASP A 32 -25.13 6.39 -15.22
C ASP A 32 -25.89 6.89 -16.46
N TRP A 33 -25.19 6.95 -17.60
CA TRP A 33 -25.77 7.44 -18.86
C TRP A 33 -27.04 6.71 -19.26
N ASP A 34 -27.05 5.39 -19.12
CA ASP A 34 -28.17 4.51 -19.43
C ASP A 34 -29.43 4.88 -18.63
N ILE A 35 -29.28 5.15 -17.33
CA ILE A 35 -30.37 5.56 -16.45
C ILE A 35 -30.91 6.94 -16.87
N VAL A 36 -29.97 7.89 -17.08
CA VAL A 36 -30.36 9.25 -17.52
C VAL A 36 -31.10 9.22 -18.83
N GLN A 37 -30.62 8.42 -19.78
CA GLN A 37 -31.27 8.26 -21.08
C GLN A 37 -32.68 7.66 -20.97
N ALA A 38 -32.85 6.63 -20.12
CA ALA A 38 -34.17 6.04 -19.87
C ALA A 38 -35.14 7.04 -19.26
N ILE A 39 -34.69 7.87 -18.31
CA ILE A 39 -35.53 8.95 -17.75
C ILE A 39 -35.93 9.94 -18.82
N VAL A 40 -35.01 10.41 -19.68
CA VAL A 40 -35.28 11.36 -20.75
C VAL A 40 -36.24 10.77 -21.78
N GLN A 41 -36.07 9.50 -22.18
CA GLN A 41 -36.98 8.80 -23.09
C GLN A 41 -38.38 8.68 -22.48
N THR A 42 -38.48 8.32 -21.21
CA THR A 42 -39.73 8.23 -20.49
C THR A 42 -40.45 9.59 -20.48
N PHE A 43 -39.71 10.67 -20.21
CA PHE A 43 -40.30 12.04 -20.24
C PHE A 43 -40.81 12.43 -21.61
N ARG A 44 -40.13 12.05 -22.70
CA ARG A 44 -40.55 12.31 -24.09
C ARG A 44 -41.82 11.54 -24.49
N LEU A 45 -42.11 10.42 -23.83
CA LEU A 45 -43.32 9.65 -24.04
C LEU A 45 -44.54 10.20 -23.28
N LEU A 46 -44.32 11.09 -22.30
CA LEU A 46 -45.43 11.71 -21.57
C LEU A 46 -46.14 12.76 -22.41
N PRO A 47 -47.48 12.85 -22.31
CA PRO A 47 -48.27 13.83 -23.07
C PRO A 47 -47.94 15.28 -22.66
N VAL A 48 -47.42 15.48 -21.45
CA VAL A 48 -46.99 16.78 -20.94
C VAL A 48 -45.67 16.60 -20.21
N MET A 49 -44.66 17.41 -20.53
CA MET A 49 -43.37 17.41 -19.87
C MET A 49 -43.54 17.76 -18.37
N PRO A 50 -43.04 16.93 -17.45
CA PRO A 50 -43.13 17.23 -16.03
C PRO A 50 -42.30 18.48 -15.66
N ALA A 51 -42.84 19.30 -14.77
CA ALA A 51 -42.05 20.35 -14.14
C ALA A 51 -40.98 19.69 -13.21
N ILE A 52 -39.71 19.96 -13.48
CA ILE A 52 -38.58 19.37 -12.80
C ILE A 52 -38.15 20.32 -11.64
N THR A 53 -38.04 19.78 -10.42
CA THR A 53 -37.66 20.58 -9.28
C THR A 53 -36.65 19.84 -8.37
N HIS A 54 -35.74 20.59 -7.79
CA HIS A 54 -34.80 20.06 -6.78
C HIS A 54 -35.51 19.98 -5.42
N VAL A 55 -35.34 18.85 -4.75
CA VAL A 55 -35.85 18.58 -3.40
C VAL A 55 -34.65 18.31 -2.50
N LYS A 56 -34.54 18.98 -1.37
CA LYS A 56 -33.46 18.70 -0.42
C LYS A 56 -33.58 17.28 0.13
N GLY A 57 -32.52 16.48 0.05
CA GLY A 57 -32.48 15.11 0.59
C GLY A 57 -32.48 15.07 2.12
N HIS A 58 -32.79 13.89 2.68
CA HIS A 58 -32.70 13.57 4.12
C HIS A 58 -33.38 14.58 5.05
N GLN A 59 -34.54 15.11 4.67
CA GLN A 59 -35.25 16.09 5.49
C GLN A 59 -35.91 15.45 6.73
N ASP A 60 -36.16 14.16 6.70
CA ASP A 60 -36.65 13.34 7.83
C ASP A 60 -35.61 13.16 8.95
N ASP A 61 -34.36 13.49 8.72
CA ASP A 61 -33.32 13.53 9.78
C ASP A 61 -33.53 14.70 10.77
N ASN A 62 -34.23 15.77 10.33
CA ASN A 62 -34.36 17.02 11.07
C ASN A 62 -35.79 17.44 11.37
N ALA A 63 -36.80 16.78 10.80
CA ALA A 63 -38.21 17.09 10.97
C ALA A 63 -39.09 15.85 10.90
N ALA A 64 -40.19 15.86 11.63
CA ALA A 64 -41.19 14.78 11.53
C ALA A 64 -41.78 14.71 10.12
N ILE A 65 -42.02 13.51 9.63
CA ILE A 65 -42.48 13.24 8.24
C ILE A 65 -43.78 13.99 7.94
N GLU A 66 -44.67 14.10 8.95
CA GLU A 66 -45.96 14.77 8.84
C GLU A 66 -45.83 16.28 8.51
N ASN A 67 -44.73 16.90 8.93
CA ASN A 67 -44.47 18.33 8.72
C ASN A 67 -43.72 18.61 7.40
N LEU A 68 -43.35 17.59 6.64
CA LEU A 68 -42.65 17.73 5.37
C LEU A 68 -43.65 18.01 4.23
N SER A 69 -43.19 18.72 3.19
CA SER A 69 -43.94 18.88 1.95
C SER A 69 -44.18 17.52 1.26
N ILE A 70 -45.18 17.42 0.41
CA ILE A 70 -45.49 16.20 -0.34
C ILE A 70 -44.26 15.67 -1.10
N LEU A 71 -43.53 16.56 -1.77
CA LEU A 71 -42.31 16.16 -2.49
C LEU A 71 -41.21 15.66 -1.56
N ALA A 72 -41.00 16.29 -0.44
CA ALA A 72 -40.02 15.84 0.54
C ALA A 72 -40.39 14.47 1.12
N ARG A 73 -41.65 14.24 1.45
CA ARG A 73 -42.16 12.94 1.91
C ARG A 73 -41.98 11.85 0.85
N SER A 74 -42.26 12.18 -0.41
CA SER A 74 -42.08 11.24 -1.52
C SER A 74 -40.62 10.89 -1.74
N ASN A 75 -39.69 11.87 -1.62
CA ASN A 75 -38.26 11.62 -1.70
C ASN A 75 -37.76 10.72 -0.55
N CYS A 76 -38.15 10.99 0.69
CA CYS A 76 -37.82 10.12 1.84
C CYS A 76 -38.36 8.68 1.67
N ALA A 77 -39.58 8.54 1.11
CA ALA A 77 -40.15 7.25 0.82
C ALA A 77 -39.37 6.48 -0.27
N ALA A 78 -38.94 7.18 -1.33
CA ALA A 78 -38.10 6.61 -2.39
C ALA A 78 -36.74 6.15 -1.86
N ASP A 79 -36.06 6.95 -1.04
CA ASP A 79 -34.79 6.58 -0.38
C ASP A 79 -34.94 5.36 0.51
N LYS A 80 -36.01 5.30 1.28
CA LYS A 80 -36.30 4.14 2.13
C LYS A 80 -36.54 2.87 1.32
N LEU A 81 -37.27 2.97 0.20
CA LEU A 81 -37.49 1.86 -0.71
C LEU A 81 -36.18 1.40 -1.36
N ALA A 82 -35.36 2.31 -1.85
CA ALA A 82 -34.05 1.99 -2.46
C ALA A 82 -33.12 1.32 -1.45
N THR A 83 -33.03 1.85 -0.23
CA THR A 83 -32.21 1.29 0.84
C THR A 83 -32.69 -0.11 1.24
N THR A 84 -34.00 -0.30 1.37
CA THR A 84 -34.60 -1.60 1.70
C THR A 84 -34.34 -2.62 0.61
N HIS A 85 -34.49 -2.22 -0.66
CA HIS A 85 -34.21 -3.08 -1.79
C HIS A 85 -32.74 -3.51 -1.83
N ASN A 86 -31.81 -2.60 -1.64
CA ASN A 86 -30.37 -2.90 -1.60
C ASN A 86 -29.99 -3.85 -0.45
N ARG A 87 -30.65 -3.74 0.70
CA ARG A 87 -30.45 -4.66 1.84
C ARG A 87 -30.99 -6.07 1.57
N LEU A 88 -32.16 -6.17 0.92
CA LEU A 88 -32.82 -7.45 0.65
C LEU A 88 -32.14 -8.24 -0.48
N ARG A 89 -31.63 -7.57 -1.52
CA ARG A 89 -30.99 -8.23 -2.66
C ARG A 89 -29.54 -8.66 -2.44
N GLY A 90 -28.86 -8.16 -1.40
CA GLY A 90 -27.45 -8.44 -1.17
C GLY A 90 -26.56 -8.01 -2.34
N LYS A 91 -25.31 -8.48 -2.37
CA LYS A 91 -24.32 -8.16 -3.43
C LYS A 91 -24.60 -8.85 -4.78
N LYS A 92 -25.62 -9.70 -4.88
CA LYS A 92 -26.01 -10.34 -6.15
C LYS A 92 -26.93 -9.41 -6.92
N CYS A 93 -26.38 -8.45 -7.62
CA CYS A 93 -27.11 -7.72 -8.63
C CYS A 93 -27.41 -8.70 -9.77
N SER A 94 -28.69 -9.08 -9.92
CA SER A 94 -29.15 -9.65 -11.18
C SER A 94 -28.88 -8.65 -12.29
N SER A 95 -28.54 -9.14 -13.47
CA SER A 95 -28.29 -8.33 -14.66
C SER A 95 -29.24 -7.14 -14.73
N VAL A 96 -28.67 -5.92 -14.71
CA VAL A 96 -29.44 -4.70 -14.99
C VAL A 96 -30.06 -4.88 -16.39
N PRO A 97 -31.39 -4.72 -16.54
CA PRO A 97 -32.01 -4.88 -17.86
C PRO A 97 -31.33 -3.95 -18.85
N ARG A 98 -31.02 -4.46 -20.04
CA ARG A 98 -30.49 -3.64 -21.13
C ARG A 98 -31.49 -2.54 -21.45
N ILE A 99 -31.08 -1.29 -21.32
CA ILE A 99 -31.87 -0.17 -21.77
C ILE A 99 -31.69 -0.11 -23.29
N ALA A 100 -32.80 -0.21 -24.01
CA ALA A 100 -32.80 -0.13 -25.47
C ALA A 100 -32.17 1.22 -25.91
N GLY A 101 -31.19 1.15 -26.84
CA GLY A 101 -30.54 2.35 -27.37
C GLY A 101 -29.21 2.73 -26.72
N ASN A 102 -28.69 1.96 -25.75
CA ASN A 102 -27.31 2.16 -25.25
C ASN A 102 -26.33 1.46 -26.22
N PRO A 103 -25.54 2.19 -27.03
CA PRO A 103 -24.65 1.59 -28.04
C PRO A 103 -23.42 0.93 -27.46
N ILE A 104 -23.01 1.33 -26.25
CA ILE A 104 -21.79 0.85 -25.61
C ILE A 104 -22.07 0.51 -24.14
N GLN A 105 -21.77 -0.73 -23.75
CA GLN A 105 -21.78 -1.17 -22.36
C GLN A 105 -20.43 -1.80 -22.03
N LEU A 106 -19.86 -1.40 -20.91
CA LEU A 106 -18.67 -2.04 -20.35
C LEU A 106 -19.08 -3.12 -19.38
N HIS A 107 -18.66 -4.35 -19.65
CA HIS A 107 -18.84 -5.47 -18.73
C HIS A 107 -17.46 -5.94 -18.24
N ILE A 108 -17.32 -6.11 -16.95
CA ILE A 108 -16.12 -6.67 -16.33
C ILE A 108 -16.57 -7.81 -15.41
N ASN A 109 -16.06 -9.01 -15.65
CA ASN A 109 -16.41 -10.22 -14.87
C ASN A 109 -17.93 -10.47 -14.75
N GLY A 110 -18.68 -10.13 -15.81
CA GLY A 110 -20.13 -10.31 -15.86
C GLY A 110 -20.94 -9.17 -15.22
N GLU A 111 -20.30 -8.18 -14.61
CA GLU A 111 -20.95 -7.00 -14.05
C GLU A 111 -20.93 -5.84 -15.05
N THR A 112 -22.05 -5.13 -15.18
CA THR A 112 -22.15 -3.92 -16.00
C THR A 112 -21.58 -2.73 -15.23
N ILE A 113 -20.61 -2.05 -15.81
CA ILE A 113 -19.95 -0.89 -15.21
C ILE A 113 -20.61 0.37 -15.76
N ASN A 114 -21.28 1.13 -14.91
CA ASN A 114 -22.02 2.33 -15.28
C ASN A 114 -21.33 3.65 -14.86
N SER A 115 -20.27 3.55 -14.03
CA SER A 115 -19.52 4.71 -13.54
C SER A 115 -18.09 4.35 -13.23
N LYS A 116 -17.21 5.36 -13.10
CA LYS A 116 -15.79 5.17 -12.75
C LYS A 116 -15.06 4.15 -13.63
N TYR A 117 -15.34 4.18 -14.93
CA TYR A 117 -14.85 3.22 -15.93
C TYR A 117 -13.33 3.01 -15.86
N GLU A 118 -12.55 4.08 -15.81
CA GLU A 118 -11.09 4.01 -15.73
C GLU A 118 -10.64 3.25 -14.48
N GLN A 119 -11.24 3.52 -13.33
CA GLN A 119 -10.94 2.83 -12.08
C GLN A 119 -11.30 1.35 -12.17
N ALA A 120 -12.46 1.01 -12.73
CA ALA A 120 -12.91 -0.37 -12.89
C ALA A 120 -11.99 -1.16 -13.84
N ILE A 121 -11.59 -0.57 -14.97
CA ILE A 121 -10.64 -1.19 -15.92
C ILE A 121 -9.27 -1.38 -15.26
N ARG A 122 -8.73 -0.36 -14.60
CA ARG A 122 -7.44 -0.46 -13.89
C ARG A 122 -7.48 -1.54 -12.82
N PHE A 123 -8.56 -1.59 -12.06
CA PHE A 123 -8.74 -2.61 -11.03
C PHE A 123 -8.79 -4.01 -11.66
N ALA A 124 -9.61 -4.22 -12.68
CA ALA A 124 -9.72 -5.51 -13.35
C ALA A 124 -8.39 -5.99 -13.96
N ALA A 125 -7.60 -5.07 -14.51
CA ALA A 125 -6.30 -5.39 -15.10
C ALA A 125 -5.22 -5.72 -14.05
N SER A 126 -5.22 -5.04 -12.90
CA SER A 126 -4.12 -5.15 -11.92
C SER A 126 -4.46 -6.04 -10.72
N ALA A 127 -5.71 -6.04 -10.26
CA ALA A 127 -6.09 -6.71 -9.02
C ALA A 127 -5.84 -8.23 -9.03
N PRO A 128 -6.15 -8.98 -10.10
CA PRO A 128 -5.94 -10.44 -10.08
C PRO A 128 -4.48 -10.82 -9.83
N ALA A 129 -3.54 -10.12 -10.48
CA ALA A 129 -2.11 -10.38 -10.31
C ALA A 129 -1.64 -10.03 -8.89
N ILE A 130 -2.09 -8.90 -8.35
CA ILE A 130 -1.76 -8.44 -6.99
C ILE A 130 -2.35 -9.40 -5.95
N ILE A 131 -3.61 -9.80 -6.11
CA ILE A 131 -4.28 -10.75 -5.22
C ILE A 131 -3.51 -12.06 -5.18
N LYS A 132 -3.23 -12.66 -6.34
CA LYS A 132 -2.46 -13.88 -6.47
C LYS A 132 -1.07 -13.77 -5.80
N GLN A 133 -0.41 -12.64 -5.96
CA GLN A 133 0.88 -12.38 -5.33
C GLN A 133 0.77 -12.29 -3.80
N ILE A 134 -0.24 -11.59 -3.27
CA ILE A 134 -0.47 -11.47 -1.83
C ILE A 134 -0.76 -12.84 -1.23
N MET A 135 -1.65 -13.62 -1.85
CA MET A 135 -2.00 -14.97 -1.40
C MET A 135 -0.77 -15.87 -1.38
N ARG A 136 -0.01 -15.93 -2.47
CA ARG A 136 1.22 -16.73 -2.56
C ARG A 136 2.27 -16.33 -1.51
N ARG A 137 2.45 -15.02 -1.24
CA ARG A 137 3.45 -14.54 -0.27
C ARG A 137 3.12 -14.88 1.17
N ASN A 138 1.84 -15.00 1.48
CA ASN A 138 1.37 -15.24 2.84
C ASN A 138 0.85 -16.66 3.05
N ASP A 139 0.94 -17.50 2.01
CA ASP A 139 0.39 -18.86 2.01
C ASP A 139 -1.11 -18.88 2.34
N TRP A 140 -1.85 -17.94 1.74
CA TRP A 140 -3.30 -17.80 1.94
C TRP A 140 -4.09 -18.48 0.84
N ASN A 141 -5.22 -19.08 1.22
CA ASN A 141 -6.28 -19.48 0.32
C ASN A 141 -7.27 -18.31 0.07
N ASP A 142 -8.26 -18.53 -0.80
CA ASP A 142 -9.27 -17.52 -1.13
C ASP A 142 -10.10 -17.11 0.09
N GLU A 143 -10.45 -18.05 0.97
CA GLU A 143 -11.21 -17.79 2.18
C GLU A 143 -10.45 -16.84 3.11
N THR A 144 -9.17 -17.13 3.39
CA THR A 144 -8.32 -16.28 4.22
C THR A 144 -8.15 -14.88 3.59
N PHE A 145 -7.96 -14.80 2.26
CA PHE A 145 -7.85 -13.51 1.60
C PHE A 145 -9.14 -12.68 1.75
N HIS A 146 -10.29 -13.30 1.60
CA HIS A 146 -11.59 -12.62 1.71
C HIS A 146 -12.02 -12.35 3.15
N SER A 147 -11.46 -13.03 4.15
CA SER A 147 -11.70 -12.72 5.56
C SER A 147 -11.04 -11.41 6.02
N VAL A 148 -10.07 -10.88 5.26
CA VAL A 148 -9.41 -9.60 5.60
C VAL A 148 -10.36 -8.42 5.39
N ASP A 149 -10.43 -7.50 6.35
CA ASP A 149 -11.14 -6.22 6.23
C ASP A 149 -10.32 -5.21 5.40
N TRP A 150 -10.31 -5.43 4.08
CA TRP A 150 -9.63 -4.55 3.12
C TRP A 150 -10.18 -3.12 3.12
N GLU A 151 -11.44 -2.95 3.47
CA GLU A 151 -12.06 -1.62 3.55
C GLU A 151 -11.53 -0.82 4.74
N ALA A 152 -11.40 -1.45 5.92
CA ALA A 152 -10.77 -0.79 7.07
C ALA A 152 -9.31 -0.42 6.79
N GLN A 153 -8.55 -1.29 6.10
CA GLN A 153 -7.18 -0.98 5.67
C GLN A 153 -7.16 0.22 4.71
N ARG A 154 -8.07 0.27 3.73
CA ARG A 154 -8.22 1.37 2.77
C ARG A 154 -8.53 2.70 3.48
N ILE A 155 -9.46 2.68 4.44
CA ILE A 155 -9.82 3.86 5.24
C ILE A 155 -8.59 4.38 6.01
N ALA A 156 -7.85 3.46 6.66
CA ALA A 156 -6.63 3.82 7.39
C ALA A 156 -5.56 4.43 6.46
N ALA A 157 -5.34 3.85 5.28
CA ALA A 157 -4.37 4.34 4.30
C ALA A 157 -4.75 5.71 3.74
N ASN A 158 -6.03 5.95 3.47
CA ASN A 158 -6.51 7.24 2.97
C ASN A 158 -6.33 8.37 3.98
N ARG A 159 -6.48 8.09 5.28
CA ARG A 159 -6.24 9.07 6.35
C ARG A 159 -4.76 9.43 6.50
N ARG A 160 -3.85 8.65 5.92
CA ARG A 160 -2.39 8.82 5.98
C ARG A 160 -1.79 9.02 4.59
N TYR A 161 -2.46 9.80 3.77
CA TYR A 161 -2.08 10.00 2.36
C TYR A 161 -0.60 10.42 2.18
N GLY A 162 -0.08 11.31 3.03
CA GLY A 162 1.31 11.75 2.99
C GLY A 162 2.35 10.64 3.25
N GLU A 163 1.94 9.55 3.94
CA GLU A 163 2.81 8.41 4.26
C GLU A 163 2.59 7.21 3.35
N ARG A 164 1.75 7.36 2.32
CA ARG A 164 1.26 6.25 1.48
C ARG A 164 2.38 5.41 0.90
N VAL A 165 3.45 6.03 0.42
CA VAL A 165 4.60 5.29 -0.15
C VAL A 165 5.27 4.40 0.91
N HIS A 166 5.45 4.92 2.13
CA HIS A 166 6.02 4.14 3.23
C HIS A 166 5.11 2.98 3.64
N ILE A 167 3.80 3.23 3.76
CA ILE A 167 2.81 2.20 4.09
C ILE A 167 2.78 1.09 3.03
N VAL A 168 2.80 1.45 1.74
CA VAL A 168 2.87 0.47 0.65
C VAL A 168 4.14 -0.37 0.77
N LYS A 169 5.30 0.25 0.99
CA LYS A 169 6.56 -0.48 1.19
C LYS A 169 6.51 -1.41 2.40
N LEU A 170 5.90 -0.97 3.49
CA LEU A 170 5.68 -1.78 4.70
C LEU A 170 4.80 -3.00 4.39
N CYS A 171 3.61 -2.78 3.78
CA CYS A 171 2.63 -3.83 3.50
C CYS A 171 3.13 -4.87 2.48
N HIS A 172 4.11 -4.50 1.65
CA HIS A 172 4.71 -5.37 0.63
C HIS A 172 6.12 -5.88 0.99
N ASP A 173 6.60 -5.67 2.23
CA ASP A 173 7.92 -6.09 2.70
C ASP A 173 9.08 -5.65 1.78
N ILE A 174 8.98 -4.42 1.24
CA ILE A 174 9.99 -3.82 0.36
C ILE A 174 10.67 -2.59 0.99
N LEU A 175 10.55 -2.46 2.31
CA LEU A 175 11.32 -1.46 3.06
C LEU A 175 12.82 -1.78 2.96
N PRO A 176 13.69 -0.75 2.91
CA PRO A 176 15.14 -0.94 2.77
C PRO A 176 15.77 -1.41 4.09
N THR A 177 15.40 -2.61 4.53
CA THR A 177 16.07 -3.32 5.63
C THR A 177 17.42 -3.87 5.17
N GLY A 178 18.32 -4.25 6.07
CA GLY A 178 19.61 -4.82 5.71
C GLY A 178 19.48 -5.99 4.74
N LYS A 179 18.57 -6.93 5.01
CA LYS A 179 18.26 -8.07 4.12
C LYS A 179 17.78 -7.64 2.73
N MET A 180 16.95 -6.58 2.65
CA MET A 180 16.41 -6.12 1.37
C MET A 180 17.48 -5.38 0.56
N VAL A 181 18.24 -4.48 1.19
CA VAL A 181 19.29 -3.71 0.52
C VAL A 181 20.41 -4.61 0.04
N ASN A 182 20.82 -5.60 0.83
CA ASN A 182 21.88 -6.55 0.45
C ASN A 182 21.57 -7.37 -0.81
N ARG A 183 20.32 -7.43 -1.27
CA ARG A 183 19.98 -8.12 -2.53
C ARG A 183 20.64 -7.45 -3.76
N TYR A 184 20.73 -6.13 -3.75
CA TYR A 184 21.26 -5.33 -4.84
C TYR A 184 22.55 -4.59 -4.49
N ASP A 185 22.82 -4.36 -3.22
CA ASP A 185 24.08 -3.80 -2.70
C ASP A 185 24.70 -4.75 -1.70
N LYS A 186 25.60 -5.60 -2.19
CA LYS A 186 26.31 -6.62 -1.37
C LYS A 186 27.22 -6.05 -0.32
N LEU A 187 27.54 -4.75 -0.38
CA LEU A 187 28.35 -4.06 0.62
C LEU A 187 27.56 -3.65 1.86
N THR A 188 26.24 -3.55 1.73
CA THR A 188 25.38 -3.28 2.90
C THR A 188 25.23 -4.56 3.71
N PRO A 189 25.57 -4.54 5.02
CA PRO A 189 25.37 -5.68 5.90
C PRO A 189 23.90 -6.12 5.93
N HIS A 190 23.69 -7.42 5.89
CA HIS A 190 22.34 -7.99 6.01
C HIS A 190 22.00 -8.37 7.45
N GLU A 191 23.00 -8.36 8.34
CA GLU A 191 22.89 -8.66 9.76
C GLU A 191 22.29 -7.49 10.54
N CYS A 192 21.66 -7.82 11.67
CA CYS A 192 21.19 -6.79 12.59
C CYS A 192 22.37 -6.12 13.30
N ILE A 193 22.42 -4.79 13.27
CA ILE A 193 23.45 -3.98 13.92
C ILE A 193 23.56 -4.21 15.44
N HIS A 194 22.48 -4.63 16.08
CA HIS A 194 22.44 -4.79 17.55
C HIS A 194 22.72 -6.20 18.03
N CYS A 195 22.07 -7.20 17.45
CA CYS A 195 22.16 -8.59 17.93
C CYS A 195 22.87 -9.51 16.93
N GLN A 196 23.33 -8.96 15.82
CA GLN A 196 24.02 -9.67 14.73
C GLN A 196 23.26 -10.89 14.19
N SER A 197 21.94 -10.93 14.40
CA SER A 197 21.09 -11.89 13.73
C SER A 197 21.38 -11.87 12.22
N PRO A 198 21.46 -13.03 11.56
CA PRO A 198 21.96 -13.12 10.17
C PRO A 198 21.12 -12.37 9.14
N TYR A 199 19.88 -12.00 9.49
CA TYR A 199 19.01 -11.27 8.59
C TYR A 199 18.23 -10.17 9.31
N GLU A 200 18.56 -8.90 9.03
CA GLU A 200 17.72 -7.77 9.44
C GLU A 200 16.59 -7.61 8.44
N ASP A 201 15.48 -8.32 8.66
CA ASP A 201 14.22 -8.07 7.96
C ASP A 201 13.21 -7.36 8.89
N ARG A 202 12.02 -7.06 8.37
CA ARG A 202 10.98 -6.37 9.13
C ARG A 202 10.59 -7.12 10.41
N ASP A 203 10.43 -8.43 10.32
CA ASP A 203 9.99 -9.24 11.44
C ASP A 203 11.08 -9.28 12.54
N HIS A 204 12.35 -9.34 12.13
CA HIS A 204 13.45 -9.20 13.05
C HIS A 204 13.47 -7.82 13.74
N ILE A 205 13.27 -6.71 12.97
CA ILE A 205 13.23 -5.36 13.55
C ILE A 205 12.14 -5.26 14.64
N LEU A 206 10.97 -5.86 14.43
CA LEU A 206 9.86 -5.90 15.38
C LEU A 206 10.16 -6.77 16.62
N ARG A 207 10.93 -7.84 16.46
CA ARG A 207 11.20 -8.86 17.49
C ARG A 207 12.60 -8.79 18.09
N CYS A 208 13.49 -7.93 17.57
CA CYS A 208 14.86 -7.84 18.06
C CYS A 208 14.91 -7.66 19.57
N GLU A 209 15.75 -8.44 20.24
CA GLU A 209 15.87 -8.47 21.71
C GLU A 209 16.70 -7.32 22.29
N HIS A 210 17.18 -6.40 21.46
CA HIS A 210 17.87 -5.21 21.92
C HIS A 210 16.98 -4.35 22.82
N SER A 211 17.54 -3.73 23.83
CA SER A 211 16.80 -2.97 24.86
C SER A 211 15.89 -1.89 24.28
N THR A 212 16.34 -1.15 23.27
CA THR A 212 15.54 -0.11 22.62
C THR A 212 14.33 -0.68 21.89
N ARG A 213 14.44 -1.91 21.33
CA ARG A 213 13.33 -2.60 20.64
C ARG A 213 12.33 -3.17 21.64
N LYS A 214 12.83 -3.70 22.78
CA LYS A 214 11.97 -4.12 23.90
C LYS A 214 11.17 -2.95 24.44
N ALA A 215 11.82 -1.84 24.76
CA ALA A 215 11.17 -0.63 25.25
C ALA A 215 10.12 -0.10 24.25
N TRP A 216 10.41 -0.16 22.94
CA TRP A 216 9.42 0.19 21.90
C TRP A 216 8.22 -0.76 21.93
N ARG A 217 8.41 -2.08 22.04
CA ARG A 217 7.31 -3.05 22.13
C ARG A 217 6.41 -2.79 23.33
N ASP A 218 7.01 -2.54 24.50
CA ASP A 218 6.26 -2.26 25.72
C ASP A 218 5.44 -0.98 25.57
N LYS A 219 6.06 0.07 25.03
CA LYS A 219 5.37 1.32 24.72
C LYS A 219 4.26 1.13 23.68
N PHE A 220 4.51 0.37 22.62
CA PHE A 220 3.50 0.07 21.59
C PHE A 220 2.27 -0.61 22.19
N ILE A 221 2.46 -1.62 23.05
CA ILE A 221 1.35 -2.31 23.72
C ILE A 221 0.58 -1.34 24.62
N THR A 222 1.26 -0.53 25.43
CA THR A 222 0.63 0.48 26.29
C THR A 222 -0.17 1.50 25.49
N ASP A 223 0.42 2.03 24.44
CA ASP A 223 -0.24 3.00 23.55
C ASP A 223 -1.43 2.40 22.80
N LEU A 224 -1.35 1.11 22.44
CA LEU A 224 -2.46 0.40 21.79
C LEU A 224 -3.60 0.16 22.76
N MET A 225 -3.32 -0.20 24.02
CA MET A 225 -4.33 -0.33 25.07
C MET A 225 -5.05 1.00 25.31
N ALA A 226 -4.31 2.09 25.51
CA ALA A 226 -4.88 3.42 25.66
C ALA A 226 -5.75 3.82 24.45
N ARG A 227 -5.34 3.44 23.24
CA ARG A 227 -6.15 3.66 22.04
C ARG A 227 -7.43 2.83 22.04
N CYS A 228 -7.37 1.56 22.44
CA CYS A 228 -8.53 0.72 22.61
C CYS A 228 -9.55 1.31 23.61
N GLU A 229 -9.07 1.80 24.75
CA GLU A 229 -9.91 2.46 25.75
C GLU A 229 -10.59 3.73 25.18
N SER A 230 -9.82 4.59 24.51
CA SER A 230 -10.35 5.81 23.87
C SER A 230 -11.43 5.52 22.80
N LEU A 231 -11.36 4.36 22.17
CA LEU A 231 -12.32 3.89 21.15
C LEU A 231 -13.47 3.07 21.76
N LYS A 232 -13.58 2.97 23.08
CA LYS A 232 -14.58 2.15 23.79
C LYS A 232 -14.56 0.71 23.27
N THR A 233 -13.38 0.15 23.12
CA THR A 233 -13.21 -1.23 22.66
C THR A 233 -13.84 -2.20 23.66
N ARG A 234 -14.52 -3.22 23.15
CA ARG A 234 -15.02 -4.32 23.99
C ARG A 234 -13.85 -4.97 24.73
N PRO A 235 -13.88 -5.11 26.08
CA PRO A 235 -12.74 -5.58 26.86
C PRO A 235 -12.12 -6.88 26.33
N ILE A 236 -12.95 -7.88 26.01
CA ILE A 236 -12.47 -9.16 25.48
C ILE A 236 -11.74 -9.03 24.13
N LEU A 237 -12.12 -8.07 23.27
CA LEU A 237 -11.43 -7.82 22.00
C LEU A 237 -10.07 -7.17 22.24
N GLN A 238 -9.96 -6.28 23.24
CA GLN A 238 -8.69 -5.71 23.66
C GLN A 238 -7.75 -6.83 24.16
N ASP A 239 -8.24 -7.72 25.02
CA ASP A 239 -7.45 -8.84 25.56
C ASP A 239 -6.94 -9.75 24.42
N ILE A 240 -7.81 -10.15 23.49
CA ILE A 240 -7.45 -10.97 22.35
C ILE A 240 -6.37 -10.30 21.51
N LEU A 241 -6.52 -8.99 21.19
CA LEU A 241 -5.57 -8.24 20.40
C LEU A 241 -4.19 -8.19 21.05
N ILE A 242 -4.16 -7.86 22.35
CA ILE A 242 -2.90 -7.73 23.09
C ILE A 242 -2.23 -9.09 23.31
N HIS A 243 -2.98 -10.13 23.65
CA HIS A 243 -2.42 -11.47 23.83
C HIS A 243 -1.88 -12.03 22.52
N GLY A 244 -2.61 -11.91 21.41
CA GLY A 244 -2.14 -12.37 20.11
C GLY A 244 -0.84 -11.68 19.67
N LEU A 245 -0.76 -10.35 19.84
CA LEU A 245 0.46 -9.59 19.53
C LEU A 245 1.63 -9.99 20.47
N LYS A 246 1.39 -10.13 21.78
CA LYS A 246 2.44 -10.56 22.73
C LYS A 246 2.95 -11.96 22.41
N ARG A 247 2.06 -12.90 22.06
CA ARG A 247 2.46 -14.25 21.64
C ARG A 247 3.31 -14.18 20.35
N TRP A 248 2.84 -13.43 19.37
CA TRP A 248 3.59 -13.28 18.12
C TRP A 248 5.00 -12.67 18.36
N PHE A 249 5.16 -11.70 19.25
CA PHE A 249 6.47 -11.16 19.62
C PHE A 249 7.39 -12.21 20.24
N ARG A 250 6.84 -13.21 20.92
CA ARG A 250 7.59 -14.33 21.55
C ARG A 250 7.82 -15.51 20.61
N LEU A 251 7.56 -15.37 19.31
CA LEU A 251 7.66 -16.44 18.32
C LEU A 251 6.64 -17.57 18.50
N GLU A 252 5.61 -17.36 19.30
CA GLU A 252 4.47 -18.28 19.38
C GLU A 252 3.53 -18.01 18.19
N LEU A 253 3.10 -19.06 17.50
CA LEU A 253 2.39 -18.90 16.23
C LEU A 253 0.94 -18.44 16.42
N ASP A 254 0.13 -19.24 17.09
CA ASP A 254 -1.31 -19.05 17.13
C ASP A 254 -1.81 -18.73 18.54
N LEU A 255 -2.87 -17.92 18.60
CA LEU A 255 -3.59 -17.72 19.84
C LEU A 255 -4.59 -18.86 20.01
N PRO A 256 -4.51 -19.66 21.09
CA PRO A 256 -5.49 -20.72 21.32
C PRO A 256 -6.87 -20.12 21.64
N VAL A 257 -7.93 -20.77 21.18
CA VAL A 257 -9.31 -20.36 21.49
C VAL A 257 -9.72 -20.72 22.91
N THR A 258 -9.01 -21.64 23.55
CA THR A 258 -9.24 -22.07 24.94
C THR A 258 -9.13 -20.90 25.90
N GLY A 259 -10.13 -20.73 26.76
CA GLY A 259 -10.17 -19.63 27.74
C GLY A 259 -10.87 -18.38 27.22
N TYR A 260 -11.30 -18.35 25.95
CA TYR A 260 -12.07 -17.26 25.38
C TYR A 260 -13.55 -17.67 25.15
N PRO A 261 -14.48 -16.70 25.22
CA PRO A 261 -15.89 -16.97 24.93
C PRO A 261 -16.11 -17.46 23.50
N LEU A 262 -17.03 -18.42 23.32
CA LEU A 262 -17.35 -19.03 22.02
C LEU A 262 -17.58 -18.00 20.89
N ILE A 263 -18.23 -16.90 21.22
CA ILE A 263 -18.50 -15.80 20.25
C ILE A 263 -17.24 -15.20 19.63
N THR A 264 -16.06 -15.41 20.21
CA THR A 264 -14.78 -14.88 19.72
C THR A 264 -13.92 -15.94 19.01
N HIS A 265 -14.35 -17.19 18.96
CA HIS A 265 -13.57 -18.28 18.39
C HIS A 265 -13.34 -18.07 16.87
N ASP A 266 -14.38 -17.67 16.13
CA ASP A 266 -14.26 -17.39 14.69
C ASP A 266 -13.27 -16.25 14.42
N LEU A 267 -13.30 -15.18 15.23
CA LEU A 267 -12.33 -14.09 15.16
C LEU A 267 -10.92 -14.59 15.38
N ILE A 268 -10.67 -15.38 16.43
CA ILE A 268 -9.33 -15.89 16.75
C ILE A 268 -8.84 -16.79 15.62
N ASN A 269 -9.68 -17.72 15.15
CA ASN A 269 -9.32 -18.62 14.07
C ASN A 269 -9.04 -17.89 12.76
N ALA A 270 -9.88 -16.92 12.37
CA ALA A 270 -9.69 -16.11 11.17
C ALA A 270 -8.39 -15.27 11.27
N GLN A 271 -8.12 -14.66 12.44
CA GLN A 271 -6.90 -13.88 12.62
C GLN A 271 -5.64 -14.77 12.67
N ASN A 272 -5.73 -15.98 13.23
CA ASN A 272 -4.65 -16.97 13.16
C ASN A 272 -4.36 -17.37 11.70
N ALA A 273 -5.39 -17.63 10.89
CA ALA A 273 -5.25 -17.95 9.47
C ALA A 273 -4.61 -16.80 8.67
N ILE A 274 -4.99 -15.56 8.94
CA ILE A 274 -4.36 -14.35 8.38
C ILE A 274 -2.92 -14.22 8.91
N GLY A 275 -2.69 -14.52 10.16
CA GLY A 275 -1.44 -14.37 10.90
C GLY A 275 -1.35 -13.03 11.65
N TRP A 276 -0.92 -13.08 12.90
CA TRP A 276 -0.78 -11.91 13.80
C TRP A 276 0.24 -10.88 13.29
N ARG A 277 1.24 -11.31 12.54
CA ARG A 277 2.16 -10.45 11.80
C ARG A 277 1.43 -9.44 10.92
N GLN A 278 0.31 -9.85 10.34
CA GLN A 278 -0.40 -9.07 9.33
C GLN A 278 -1.13 -7.85 9.92
N ILE A 279 -1.27 -7.77 11.24
CA ILE A 279 -1.77 -6.57 11.92
C ILE A 279 -0.88 -5.37 11.61
N PHE A 280 0.45 -5.55 11.50
CA PHE A 280 1.38 -4.51 11.09
C PHE A 280 1.22 -4.11 9.60
N ASN A 281 0.61 -4.96 8.79
CA ASN A 281 0.21 -4.63 7.42
C ASN A 281 -1.20 -4.03 7.34
N GLY A 282 -1.87 -3.84 8.48
CA GLY A 282 -3.27 -3.40 8.55
C GLY A 282 -4.27 -4.45 8.10
N ARG A 283 -3.90 -5.75 8.14
CA ARG A 283 -4.74 -6.86 7.71
C ARG A 283 -5.32 -7.55 8.92
N MET A 284 -6.46 -7.08 9.35
CA MET A 284 -7.28 -7.65 10.42
C MET A 284 -8.49 -8.34 9.78
N CYS A 285 -9.02 -9.39 10.42
CA CYS A 285 -10.21 -10.07 9.90
C CYS A 285 -11.48 -9.22 10.09
N THR A 286 -12.51 -9.51 9.29
CA THR A 286 -13.79 -8.78 9.31
C THR A 286 -14.52 -8.94 10.63
N GLU A 287 -14.32 -10.06 11.34
CA GLU A 287 -14.92 -10.38 12.63
C GLU A 287 -14.59 -9.35 13.72
N TRP A 288 -13.41 -8.69 13.63
CA TRP A 288 -13.08 -7.57 14.53
C TRP A 288 -14.11 -6.45 14.42
N ALA A 289 -14.41 -6.03 13.18
CA ALA A 289 -15.37 -4.97 12.92
C ALA A 289 -16.79 -5.38 13.34
N ASP A 290 -17.16 -6.62 13.08
CA ASP A 290 -18.50 -7.13 13.39
C ASP A 290 -18.75 -7.18 14.90
N LEU A 291 -17.83 -7.76 15.68
CA LEU A 291 -17.97 -7.87 17.13
C LEU A 291 -17.88 -6.50 17.81
N GLN A 292 -16.97 -5.64 17.37
CA GLN A 292 -16.86 -4.29 17.90
C GLN A 292 -18.06 -3.44 17.52
N GLY A 293 -18.57 -3.56 16.31
CA GLY A 293 -19.76 -2.86 15.86
C GLY A 293 -21.02 -3.25 16.65
N LYS A 294 -21.17 -4.56 16.94
CA LYS A 294 -22.25 -5.04 17.83
C LYS A 294 -22.13 -4.42 19.24
N TRP A 295 -20.93 -4.39 19.79
CA TRP A 295 -20.67 -3.79 21.09
C TRP A 295 -20.97 -2.28 21.13
N LEU A 296 -20.50 -1.53 20.15
CA LEU A 296 -20.73 -0.09 20.07
C LEU A 296 -22.22 0.28 20.02
N ARG A 297 -23.04 -0.52 19.31
CA ARG A 297 -24.50 -0.35 19.29
C ARG A 297 -25.17 -0.62 20.63
N GLN A 298 -24.58 -1.45 21.48
CA GLN A 298 -25.11 -1.72 22.84
C GLN A 298 -24.82 -0.59 23.82
N ILE A 299 -23.66 0.06 23.69
CA ILE A 299 -23.21 1.06 24.68
C ILE A 299 -23.48 2.52 24.27
N SER A 300 -23.93 2.77 23.05
CA SER A 300 -24.17 4.12 22.54
C SER A 300 -25.42 4.17 21.68
N ASN A 301 -26.31 5.12 22.00
CA ASN A 301 -27.48 5.40 21.16
C ASN A 301 -27.11 6.19 19.88
N ASP A 302 -25.89 6.79 19.81
CA ASP A 302 -25.42 7.58 18.68
C ASP A 302 -24.57 6.71 17.72
N SER A 303 -25.24 5.74 17.06
CA SER A 303 -24.64 4.70 16.24
C SER A 303 -24.03 5.21 14.91
N LYS A 304 -24.28 6.47 14.52
CA LYS A 304 -23.85 7.01 13.22
C LYS A 304 -22.35 7.36 13.18
N LYS A 305 -21.69 7.60 14.31
CA LYS A 305 -20.29 8.09 14.35
C LYS A 305 -19.22 7.02 14.57
N LEU A 306 -19.57 5.83 15.07
CA LEU A 306 -18.61 4.77 15.42
C LEU A 306 -19.06 3.44 14.82
N SER A 307 -18.53 3.07 13.67
CA SER A 307 -18.68 1.72 13.11
C SER A 307 -17.52 0.82 13.52
N GLY A 308 -17.75 -0.49 13.54
CA GLY A 308 -16.67 -1.46 13.75
C GLY A 308 -15.53 -1.30 12.74
N GLN A 309 -15.83 -1.01 11.47
CA GLN A 309 -14.85 -0.72 10.44
C GLN A 309 -13.99 0.52 10.74
N LEU A 310 -14.61 1.59 11.25
CA LEU A 310 -13.87 2.78 11.68
C LEU A 310 -12.96 2.48 12.86
N TRP A 311 -13.40 1.61 13.78
CA TRP A 311 -12.58 1.10 14.87
C TRP A 311 -11.37 0.32 14.32
N THR A 312 -11.59 -0.68 13.46
CA THR A 312 -10.50 -1.46 12.84
C THR A 312 -9.51 -0.55 12.10
N SER A 313 -10.01 0.43 11.36
CA SER A 313 -9.15 1.41 10.67
C SER A 313 -8.34 2.29 11.64
N ALA A 314 -8.90 2.63 12.81
CA ALA A 314 -8.22 3.42 13.83
C ALA A 314 -7.12 2.62 14.55
N ILE A 315 -7.34 1.33 14.81
CA ILE A 315 -6.32 0.40 15.34
C ILE A 315 -5.19 0.23 14.32
N THR A 316 -5.51 0.00 13.05
CA THR A 316 -4.54 -0.07 11.95
C THR A 316 -3.70 1.21 11.86
N GLY A 317 -4.35 2.38 11.89
CA GLY A 317 -3.67 3.66 11.86
C GLY A 317 -2.73 3.87 13.05
N ARG A 318 -3.13 3.45 14.26
CA ARG A 318 -2.27 3.50 15.44
C ARG A 318 -1.05 2.57 15.30
N THR A 319 -1.26 1.37 14.81
CA THR A 319 -0.18 0.41 14.55
C THR A 319 0.84 0.99 13.57
N TRP A 320 0.41 1.62 12.49
CA TRP A 320 1.30 2.26 11.52
C TRP A 320 2.06 3.47 12.10
N THR A 321 1.41 4.28 12.96
CA THR A 321 2.11 5.36 13.69
C THR A 321 3.23 4.80 14.56
N SER A 322 2.94 3.74 15.30
CA SER A 322 3.95 3.11 16.17
C SER A 322 5.07 2.45 15.35
N TRP A 323 4.73 1.82 14.22
CA TRP A 323 5.74 1.30 13.29
C TRP A 323 6.66 2.41 12.78
N GLN A 324 6.12 3.58 12.42
CA GLN A 324 6.91 4.71 11.96
C GLN A 324 7.98 5.11 12.99
N THR A 325 7.62 5.17 14.27
CA THR A 325 8.60 5.48 15.34
C THR A 325 9.68 4.41 15.46
N LEU A 326 9.33 3.12 15.29
CA LEU A 326 10.32 2.04 15.26
C LEU A 326 11.27 2.15 14.07
N TRP A 327 10.72 2.50 12.91
CA TRP A 327 11.49 2.67 11.69
C TRP A 327 12.48 3.85 11.81
N GLU A 328 12.07 4.95 12.42
CA GLU A 328 12.93 6.10 12.72
C GLU A 328 14.04 5.75 13.70
N LEU A 329 13.73 4.98 14.76
CA LEU A 329 14.75 4.45 15.68
C LEU A 329 15.78 3.59 14.91
N ARG A 330 15.33 2.64 14.09
CA ARG A 330 16.20 1.80 13.27
C ARG A 330 17.05 2.62 12.31
N ASN A 331 16.47 3.60 11.65
CA ASN A 331 17.22 4.46 10.74
C ASN A 331 18.25 5.31 11.48
N GLY A 332 17.92 5.80 12.66
CA GLY A 332 18.89 6.47 13.53
C GLY A 332 20.05 5.58 13.93
N ASP A 333 19.79 4.30 14.19
CA ASP A 333 20.86 3.35 14.54
C ASP A 333 21.77 3.02 13.35
N VAL A 334 21.21 2.92 12.13
CA VAL A 334 21.97 2.54 10.90
C VAL A 334 22.66 3.73 10.25
N HIS A 335 22.00 4.90 10.22
CA HIS A 335 22.47 6.07 9.47
C HIS A 335 22.97 7.21 10.35
N GLY A 336 22.85 7.07 11.68
CA GLY A 336 23.17 8.14 12.62
C GLY A 336 21.97 9.00 13.00
N ARG A 337 21.94 9.46 14.26
CA ARG A 337 20.83 10.24 14.84
C ARG A 337 21.05 11.74 14.73
N ASP A 338 22.29 12.17 14.76
CA ASP A 338 22.74 13.55 14.63
C ASP A 338 23.68 13.71 13.46
N GLU A 339 24.04 14.94 13.13
CA GLU A 339 24.89 15.25 11.98
C GLU A 339 26.26 14.57 12.07
N ASN A 340 26.89 14.57 13.24
CA ASN A 340 28.19 13.97 13.44
C ASN A 340 28.15 12.44 13.22
N THR A 341 27.16 11.75 13.83
CA THR A 341 27.01 10.30 13.62
C THR A 341 26.61 9.94 12.21
N ARG A 342 25.85 10.79 11.49
CA ARG A 342 25.55 10.63 10.06
C ARG A 342 26.79 10.74 9.20
N GLN A 343 27.64 11.71 9.46
CA GLN A 343 28.92 11.87 8.75
C GLN A 343 29.82 10.67 8.96
N ILE A 344 29.92 10.16 10.19
CA ILE A 344 30.69 8.94 10.50
C ILE A 344 30.13 7.73 9.73
N ALA A 345 28.80 7.52 9.77
CA ALA A 345 28.15 6.41 9.04
C ALA A 345 28.39 6.51 7.53
N THR A 346 28.29 7.72 6.98
CA THR A 346 28.55 7.99 5.56
C THR A 346 30.00 7.73 5.20
N MET A 347 30.96 8.20 6.01
CA MET A 347 32.37 7.93 5.81
C MET A 347 32.70 6.43 5.83
N LEU A 348 32.12 5.68 6.76
CA LEU A 348 32.29 4.21 6.84
C LEU A 348 31.74 3.51 5.58
N LYS A 349 30.62 3.98 5.04
CA LYS A 349 30.06 3.48 3.77
C LYS A 349 31.00 3.77 2.60
N VAL A 350 31.43 5.01 2.47
CA VAL A 350 32.37 5.46 1.41
C VAL A 350 33.67 4.66 1.47
N LYS A 351 34.22 4.47 2.68
CA LYS A 351 35.44 3.69 2.88
C LYS A 351 35.27 2.23 2.42
N ARG A 352 34.14 1.60 2.69
CA ARG A 352 33.85 0.25 2.20
C ARG A 352 33.75 0.20 0.67
N GLU A 353 33.03 1.15 0.05
CA GLU A 353 32.93 1.21 -1.40
C GLU A 353 34.27 1.46 -2.08
N LEU A 354 35.08 2.38 -1.55
CA LEU A 354 36.45 2.59 -2.02
C LEU A 354 37.28 1.32 -1.90
N THR A 355 37.20 0.61 -0.79
CA THR A 355 37.96 -0.65 -0.58
C THR A 355 37.57 -1.68 -1.66
N GLU A 356 36.30 -1.80 -2.00
CA GLU A 356 35.85 -2.72 -3.07
C GLU A 356 36.38 -2.31 -4.45
N ILE A 357 36.29 -1.00 -4.78
CA ILE A 357 36.83 -0.51 -6.04
C ILE A 357 38.35 -0.70 -6.12
N TYR A 358 39.07 -0.53 -5.01
CA TYR A 358 40.51 -0.76 -4.95
C TYR A 358 40.93 -2.24 -5.17
N LYS A 359 40.03 -3.22 -5.06
CA LYS A 359 40.28 -4.60 -5.48
C LYS A 359 40.47 -4.75 -6.99
N LEU A 360 40.04 -3.73 -7.75
CA LEU A 360 40.22 -3.64 -9.19
C LEU A 360 41.55 -3.01 -9.58
N LYS A 361 42.30 -2.41 -8.62
CA LYS A 361 43.60 -1.82 -8.88
C LYS A 361 44.52 -2.88 -9.50
N GLY A 362 45.13 -2.54 -10.66
CA GLY A 362 45.92 -3.48 -11.44
C GLY A 362 45.15 -4.47 -12.31
N LYS A 363 43.79 -4.38 -12.31
CA LYS A 363 42.92 -5.21 -13.17
C LYS A 363 42.13 -4.41 -14.18
N VAL A 364 42.28 -3.08 -14.19
CA VAL A 364 41.63 -2.17 -15.13
C VAL A 364 42.56 -1.94 -16.35
N MET A 365 41.98 -1.40 -17.41
CA MET A 365 42.77 -0.95 -18.57
C MET A 365 43.83 0.09 -18.14
N PRO A 366 45.02 0.10 -18.73
CA PRO A 366 46.09 1.02 -18.36
C PRO A 366 45.72 2.49 -18.37
N VAL A 367 44.82 2.90 -19.25
CA VAL A 367 44.29 4.27 -19.36
C VAL A 367 43.57 4.71 -18.10
N ASP A 368 42.94 3.78 -17.39
CA ASP A 368 42.14 4.04 -16.18
C ASP A 368 42.95 3.83 -14.88
N ALA A 369 44.13 3.24 -14.97
CA ALA A 369 45.00 3.00 -13.82
C ALA A 369 45.34 4.27 -13.01
N PRO A 370 45.56 5.47 -13.62
CA PRO A 370 45.82 6.70 -12.91
C PRO A 370 44.70 7.19 -11.98
N ALA A 371 43.47 6.67 -12.13
CA ALA A 371 42.38 6.97 -11.22
C ALA A 371 42.66 6.50 -9.78
N PHE A 372 43.52 5.48 -9.60
CA PHE A 372 43.86 4.93 -8.29
C PHE A 372 45.07 5.67 -7.67
N ARG A 373 44.94 6.00 -6.37
CA ARG A 373 46.06 6.38 -5.51
C ARG A 373 46.86 5.15 -5.05
N ALA A 374 47.93 5.38 -4.27
CA ALA A 374 48.73 4.25 -3.75
C ALA A 374 47.91 3.25 -2.94
N SER A 375 47.01 3.71 -2.10
CA SER A 375 46.11 2.90 -1.28
C SER A 375 44.77 3.63 -1.01
N VAL A 376 43.77 2.91 -0.47
CA VAL A 376 42.54 3.51 0.03
C VAL A 376 42.84 4.61 1.06
N ALA A 377 43.76 4.33 1.99
CA ALA A 377 44.15 5.32 2.99
C ALA A 377 44.75 6.58 2.39
N ALA A 378 45.64 6.43 1.37
CA ALA A 378 46.22 7.55 0.65
C ALA A 378 45.16 8.32 -0.14
N HIS A 379 44.16 7.67 -0.67
CA HIS A 379 43.04 8.31 -1.36
C HIS A 379 42.22 9.17 -0.40
N ILE A 380 41.85 8.61 0.75
CA ILE A 380 41.07 9.32 1.78
C ILE A 380 41.86 10.52 2.30
N ALA A 381 43.17 10.35 2.56
CA ALA A 381 44.02 11.43 3.03
C ALA A 381 44.18 12.57 2.03
N ALA A 382 44.16 12.27 0.73
CA ALA A 382 44.29 13.26 -0.35
C ALA A 382 42.95 13.94 -0.72
N THR A 383 41.83 13.47 -0.19
CA THR A 383 40.49 13.97 -0.53
C THR A 383 39.80 14.45 0.75
N PRO A 384 39.72 15.77 0.99
CA PRO A 384 39.44 16.31 2.33
C PRO A 384 37.99 16.14 2.80
N GLY A 385 37.03 15.85 1.92
CA GLY A 385 35.62 15.76 2.27
C GLY A 385 34.96 14.43 1.93
N VAL A 386 33.94 14.04 2.71
CA VAL A 386 33.12 12.86 2.42
C VAL A 386 32.40 13.02 1.09
N ASP A 387 31.91 14.22 0.80
CA ASP A 387 31.20 14.55 -0.45
C ASP A 387 32.13 14.42 -1.66
N ASP A 388 33.38 14.84 -1.53
CA ASP A 388 34.38 14.72 -2.61
C ASP A 388 34.69 13.25 -2.89
N LEU A 389 34.80 12.42 -1.87
CA LEU A 389 34.96 10.97 -2.02
C LEU A 389 33.73 10.32 -2.66
N GLN A 390 32.52 10.76 -2.31
CA GLN A 390 31.28 10.29 -2.94
C GLN A 390 31.21 10.71 -4.42
N ASN A 391 31.58 11.95 -4.72
CA ASN A 391 31.66 12.46 -6.09
C ASN A 391 32.65 11.65 -6.92
N TRP A 392 33.81 11.34 -6.35
CA TRP A 392 34.79 10.48 -7.02
C TRP A 392 34.22 9.09 -7.30
N LEU A 393 33.57 8.45 -6.32
CA LEU A 393 32.92 7.16 -6.52
C LEU A 393 31.85 7.22 -7.61
N THR A 394 31.04 8.27 -7.61
CA THR A 394 29.97 8.45 -8.61
C THR A 394 30.54 8.56 -10.02
N LEU A 395 31.66 9.28 -10.18
CA LEU A 395 32.31 9.48 -11.47
C LEU A 395 33.05 8.25 -11.98
N TYR A 396 33.74 7.55 -11.11
CA TYR A 396 34.69 6.51 -11.52
C TYR A 396 34.23 5.08 -11.31
N LYS A 397 33.32 4.79 -10.35
CA LYS A 397 32.95 3.42 -9.98
C LYS A 397 32.53 2.58 -11.17
N THR A 398 31.56 3.05 -11.96
CA THR A 398 31.01 2.31 -13.10
C THR A 398 32.06 2.15 -14.19
N ASN A 399 32.82 3.21 -14.46
CA ASN A 399 33.86 3.20 -15.49
C ASN A 399 34.97 2.21 -15.15
N LEU A 400 35.46 2.19 -13.91
CA LEU A 400 36.48 1.25 -13.43
C LEU A 400 36.02 -0.19 -13.45
N GLN A 401 34.75 -0.44 -13.10
CA GLN A 401 34.16 -1.79 -13.19
C GLN A 401 34.09 -2.26 -14.65
N SER A 402 33.62 -1.41 -15.56
CA SER A 402 33.59 -1.72 -16.98
C SER A 402 35.00 -1.93 -17.55
N SER A 403 35.93 -1.08 -17.20
CA SER A 403 37.32 -1.18 -17.57
C SER A 403 37.97 -2.49 -17.10
N ALA A 404 37.65 -2.95 -15.89
CA ALA A 404 38.14 -4.25 -15.40
C ALA A 404 37.58 -5.43 -16.17
N ILE A 405 36.29 -5.36 -16.57
CA ILE A 405 35.67 -6.38 -17.41
C ILE A 405 36.34 -6.42 -18.80
N GLU A 406 36.61 -5.26 -19.37
CA GLU A 406 37.27 -5.13 -20.66
C GLU A 406 38.70 -5.65 -20.59
N ALA A 407 39.48 -5.26 -19.60
CA ALA A 407 40.85 -5.74 -19.40
C ALA A 407 40.91 -7.27 -19.25
N ALA A 408 39.91 -7.87 -18.55
CA ALA A 408 39.82 -9.32 -18.44
C ALA A 408 39.55 -9.99 -19.79
N LYS A 409 38.74 -9.41 -20.66
CA LYS A 409 38.49 -9.91 -22.03
C LYS A 409 39.76 -9.92 -22.85
N TYR A 410 40.52 -8.81 -22.81
CA TYR A 410 41.80 -8.72 -23.51
C TYR A 410 42.83 -9.73 -22.98
N GLY A 411 42.92 -9.91 -21.69
CA GLY A 411 43.75 -10.93 -21.06
C GLY A 411 43.42 -12.36 -21.53
N VAL A 412 42.15 -12.70 -21.67
CA VAL A 412 41.70 -13.99 -22.20
C VAL A 412 42.02 -14.16 -23.70
N GLN A 413 42.01 -13.05 -24.46
CA GLN A 413 42.30 -13.05 -25.88
C GLN A 413 43.81 -13.06 -26.18
N GLY A 414 44.68 -13.10 -25.16
CA GLY A 414 46.12 -13.23 -25.34
C GLY A 414 46.81 -11.98 -25.80
N ILE A 415 46.27 -10.79 -25.53
CA ILE A 415 46.98 -9.53 -25.80
C ILE A 415 48.16 -9.41 -24.85
N ALA A 416 49.36 -9.66 -25.38
CA ALA A 416 50.59 -9.70 -24.61
C ALA A 416 51.32 -8.34 -24.60
N ASP A 417 51.02 -7.40 -25.48
CA ASP A 417 51.73 -6.15 -25.59
C ASP A 417 50.98 -4.96 -24.98
N ILE A 418 51.50 -4.46 -23.85
CA ILE A 418 50.93 -3.33 -23.11
C ILE A 418 50.91 -2.05 -23.97
N ARG A 419 51.73 -1.94 -25.02
CA ARG A 419 51.73 -0.81 -25.95
C ARG A 419 50.46 -0.78 -26.80
N ASP A 420 49.91 -1.91 -27.16
CA ASP A 420 48.63 -2.01 -27.89
C ASP A 420 47.47 -1.51 -27.03
N TRP A 421 47.53 -1.72 -25.73
CA TRP A 421 46.57 -1.18 -24.78
C TRP A 421 46.63 0.33 -24.63
N LEU A 422 47.88 0.86 -24.55
CA LEU A 422 48.13 2.30 -24.39
C LEU A 422 47.74 3.13 -25.61
N LEU A 423 47.79 2.53 -26.79
CA LEU A 423 47.47 3.21 -28.06
C LEU A 423 45.98 3.13 -28.42
N GLY A 424 45.15 2.45 -27.62
CA GLY A 424 43.72 2.26 -27.90
C GLY A 424 43.45 1.43 -29.17
N ALA A 425 44.49 0.82 -29.74
CA ALA A 425 44.38 -0.04 -30.90
C ALA A 425 43.99 -1.46 -30.47
N GLY A 426 42.73 -1.64 -30.03
CA GLY A 426 42.14 -2.91 -29.64
C GLY A 426 41.88 -3.85 -30.82
N ILE A 427 42.82 -3.97 -31.76
CA ILE A 427 42.75 -4.98 -32.82
C ILE A 427 43.65 -6.14 -32.39
N PRO A 428 43.11 -7.33 -32.11
CA PRO A 428 43.94 -8.49 -31.88
C PRO A 428 44.78 -8.73 -33.14
N ARG A 429 46.10 -8.70 -32.99
CA ARG A 429 46.96 -9.20 -34.09
C ARG A 429 46.62 -10.68 -34.27
N HIS A 430 46.05 -10.98 -35.39
CA HIS A 430 45.92 -12.37 -35.85
C HIS A 430 47.33 -12.95 -35.88
N VAL A 431 47.68 -13.73 -34.89
CA VAL A 431 48.87 -14.59 -34.98
C VAL A 431 48.51 -15.65 -36.00
N ASP A 432 49.11 -15.57 -37.17
CA ASP A 432 49.00 -16.60 -38.20
C ASP A 432 49.52 -17.92 -37.58
N PRO A 433 48.75 -18.97 -37.46
CA PRO A 433 49.19 -20.19 -36.81
C PRO A 433 50.19 -21.02 -37.62
N ASN A 434 50.66 -20.46 -38.76
CA ASN A 434 51.60 -21.12 -39.69
C ASN A 434 52.94 -20.42 -39.88
N VAL A 435 53.36 -19.56 -38.91
CA VAL A 435 54.73 -19.00 -38.91
C VAL A 435 55.46 -19.45 -37.67
#